data_1e83ef262c23bf47d6692a124f44475e
#
_entry.id   1e83ef262c23bf47d6692a124f44475e
#
_cell.length_a   1.000
_cell.length_b   1.000
_cell.length_c   1.000
_cell.angle_alpha   90.00
_cell.angle_beta   90.00
_cell.angle_gamma   90.00
#
_symmetry.space_group_name_H-M   'P 1'
#
loop_
_entity.id
_entity.type
_entity.pdbx_description
1 polymer ?
#
loop_
_entity_poly.entity_id
_entity_poly.type
_entity_poly.pdbx_seq_one_letter_code
_entity_poly.pdbx_strand_id
1 'polypeptide(L)'
;LQSLRLHIGNVEQRTPWLTQLFNDEIKNNFNELVDYLEVFESELEPLAVQSPGLSQCHVRAKELVNIIQLFSEQNDDNLVLWLDNRPTGFVLHATPFEISQHFQQWLEEKPAAWVFTSATLTVAGKFNHFCQHLGIENAEYASWESPFDYAKQSLLYLPNIPVEPSNRQYNQYVADIAKEVILHSQGRIF
;
A
#
# COMPACT_ATOMS: atom_id res chain seq x y z
N LEU A 1 0.85 19.96 13.76
CA LEU A 1 1.40 18.60 13.61
C LEU A 1 1.67 17.91 14.95
N GLN A 2 2.26 18.58 15.96
CA GLN A 2 2.49 17.98 17.27
C GLN A 2 1.18 17.60 17.96
N SER A 3 0.18 18.49 17.96
CA SER A 3 -1.16 18.23 18.50
C SER A 3 -1.81 17.03 17.83
N LEU A 4 -1.79 16.99 16.50
CA LEU A 4 -2.35 15.89 15.73
C LEU A 4 -1.71 14.55 16.11
N ARG A 5 -0.38 14.53 16.25
CA ARG A 5 0.34 13.34 16.68
C ARG A 5 -0.04 12.86 18.08
N LEU A 6 -0.23 13.78 19.02
CA LEU A 6 -0.63 13.43 20.39
C LEU A 6 -1.98 12.70 20.42
N HIS A 7 -2.93 13.12 19.57
CA HIS A 7 -4.26 12.50 19.50
C HIS A 7 -4.28 11.18 18.71
N ILE A 8 -3.44 11.04 17.68
CA ILE A 8 -3.24 9.76 16.96
C ILE A 8 -2.64 8.70 17.90
N GLY A 9 -1.82 9.14 18.88
CA GLY A 9 -1.17 8.24 19.84
C GLY A 9 0.12 7.63 19.33
N ASN A 10 0.71 6.73 20.14
CA ASN A 10 2.03 6.14 19.88
C ASN A 10 1.96 4.62 19.60
N VAL A 11 0.78 4.06 19.44
CA VAL A 11 0.63 2.62 19.17
C VAL A 11 0.93 2.37 17.70
N GLU A 12 1.92 1.55 17.43
CA GLU A 12 2.28 1.15 16.07
C GLU A 12 1.16 0.30 15.47
N GLN A 13 0.42 0.89 14.53
CA GLN A 13 -0.70 0.21 13.87
C GLN A 13 -1.05 0.89 12.55
N ARG A 14 -1.66 0.12 11.66
CA ARG A 14 -2.27 0.60 10.44
C ARG A 14 -3.77 0.67 10.61
N THR A 15 -4.36 1.81 10.32
CA THR A 15 -5.79 2.04 10.46
C THR A 15 -6.35 2.80 9.27
N PRO A 16 -7.61 2.54 8.85
CA PRO A 16 -8.27 3.36 7.86
C PRO A 16 -8.31 4.82 8.33
N TRP A 17 -7.98 5.76 7.45
CA TRP A 17 -7.97 7.19 7.80
C TRP A 17 -9.34 7.68 8.24
N LEU A 18 -10.39 7.23 7.56
CA LEU A 18 -11.77 7.56 7.90
C LEU A 18 -12.11 7.27 9.37
N THR A 19 -11.59 6.16 9.91
CA THR A 19 -11.79 5.79 11.32
C THR A 19 -11.17 6.81 12.27
N GLN A 20 -10.06 7.45 11.89
CA GLN A 20 -9.41 8.48 12.69
C GLN A 20 -10.23 9.77 12.72
N LEU A 21 -10.93 10.10 11.64
CA LEU A 21 -11.76 11.29 11.54
C LEU A 21 -13.07 11.23 12.35
N PHE A 22 -13.41 10.07 12.92
CA PHE A 22 -14.48 9.98 13.93
C PHE A 22 -14.07 10.60 15.27
N ASN A 23 -12.77 10.82 15.50
CA ASN A 23 -12.29 11.59 16.65
C ASN A 23 -12.30 13.07 16.28
N ASP A 24 -13.18 13.85 16.92
CA ASP A 24 -13.34 15.29 16.66
C ASP A 24 -12.04 16.07 16.88
N GLU A 25 -11.20 15.67 17.84
CA GLU A 25 -9.92 16.34 18.08
C GLU A 25 -8.93 16.10 16.94
N ILE A 26 -8.87 14.88 16.40
CA ILE A 26 -8.03 14.59 15.23
C ILE A 26 -8.54 15.37 14.03
N LYS A 27 -9.85 15.33 13.79
CA LYS A 27 -10.49 16.04 12.68
C LYS A 27 -10.25 17.54 12.74
N ASN A 28 -10.43 18.17 13.89
CA ASN A 28 -10.24 19.60 14.07
C ASN A 28 -8.76 19.99 13.87
N ASN A 29 -7.82 19.28 14.49
CA ASN A 29 -6.40 19.54 14.31
C ASN A 29 -5.94 19.31 12.86
N PHE A 30 -6.58 18.38 12.15
CA PHE A 30 -6.27 18.13 10.73
C PHE A 30 -6.80 19.26 9.86
N ASN A 31 -8.02 19.74 10.09
CA ASN A 31 -8.58 20.86 9.36
C ASN A 31 -7.78 22.16 9.62
N GLU A 32 -7.39 22.44 10.86
CA GLU A 32 -6.47 23.55 11.15
C GLU A 32 -5.15 23.44 10.35
N LEU A 33 -4.60 22.24 10.19
CA LEU A 33 -3.40 22.05 9.38
C LEU A 33 -3.65 22.37 7.91
N VAL A 34 -4.80 21.98 7.38
CA VAL A 34 -5.22 22.34 6.00
C VAL A 34 -5.28 23.86 5.85
N ASP A 35 -6.02 24.52 6.74
CA ASP A 35 -6.18 25.99 6.72
C ASP A 35 -4.82 26.72 6.77
N TYR A 36 -3.92 26.30 7.64
CA TYR A 36 -2.57 26.88 7.72
C TYR A 36 -1.75 26.69 6.45
N LEU A 37 -1.85 25.52 5.80
CA LEU A 37 -1.13 25.26 4.55
C LEU A 37 -1.70 26.06 3.39
N GLU A 38 -3.01 26.26 3.32
CA GLU A 38 -3.67 27.09 2.31
C GLU A 38 -3.27 28.56 2.45
N VAL A 39 -3.29 29.09 3.68
CA VAL A 39 -2.81 30.44 3.96
C VAL A 39 -1.34 30.58 3.58
N PHE A 40 -0.50 29.64 3.96
CA PHE A 40 0.93 29.66 3.64
C PHE A 40 1.19 29.61 2.13
N GLU A 41 0.45 28.79 1.40
CA GLU A 41 0.53 28.72 -0.07
C GLU A 41 0.13 30.05 -0.71
N SER A 42 -0.97 30.65 -0.28
CA SER A 42 -1.47 31.95 -0.79
C SER A 42 -0.51 33.10 -0.50
N GLU A 43 0.18 33.08 0.64
CA GLU A 43 1.20 34.08 0.96
C GLU A 43 2.49 33.92 0.15
N LEU A 44 2.82 32.68 -0.25
CA LEU A 44 3.98 32.40 -1.12
C LEU A 44 3.73 32.78 -2.58
N GLU A 45 2.51 32.71 -3.06
CA GLU A 45 2.17 32.97 -4.47
C GLU A 45 2.74 34.31 -4.98
N PRO A 46 2.47 35.47 -4.34
CA PRO A 46 3.01 36.77 -4.80
C PRO A 46 4.54 36.88 -4.65
N LEU A 47 5.15 36.06 -3.81
CA LEU A 47 6.59 36.05 -3.59
C LEU A 47 7.35 35.15 -4.59
N ALA A 48 6.65 34.24 -5.24
CA ALA A 48 7.24 33.25 -6.15
C ALA A 48 7.99 33.88 -7.34
N VAL A 49 7.58 35.08 -7.76
CA VAL A 49 8.22 35.80 -8.86
C VAL A 49 9.57 36.43 -8.48
N GLN A 50 9.87 36.54 -7.17
CA GLN A 50 11.06 37.26 -6.70
C GLN A 50 12.34 36.44 -6.81
N SER A 51 12.24 35.10 -6.74
CA SER A 51 13.40 34.21 -6.90
C SER A 51 13.01 32.79 -7.29
N PRO A 52 13.90 32.04 -7.97
CA PRO A 52 13.67 30.62 -8.28
C PRO A 52 13.43 29.76 -7.04
N GLY A 53 14.06 30.10 -5.91
CA GLY A 53 13.87 29.36 -4.65
C GLY A 53 12.47 29.55 -4.08
N LEU A 54 11.93 30.78 -4.09
CA LEU A 54 10.56 31.05 -3.66
C LEU A 54 9.53 30.42 -4.60
N SER A 55 9.79 30.42 -5.91
CA SER A 55 8.95 29.72 -6.88
C SER A 55 8.87 28.22 -6.58
N GLN A 56 9.99 27.57 -6.28
CA GLN A 56 9.98 26.17 -5.88
C GLN A 56 9.26 25.94 -4.52
N CYS A 57 9.40 26.83 -3.57
CA CYS A 57 8.66 26.73 -2.31
C CYS A 57 7.15 26.83 -2.53
N HIS A 58 6.69 27.75 -3.39
CA HIS A 58 5.27 27.87 -3.74
C HIS A 58 4.74 26.60 -4.42
N VAL A 59 5.47 26.06 -5.43
CA VAL A 59 5.09 24.80 -6.10
C VAL A 59 4.93 23.67 -5.08
N ARG A 60 5.89 23.51 -4.18
CA ARG A 60 5.83 22.47 -3.14
C ARG A 60 4.71 22.69 -2.13
N ALA A 61 4.44 23.96 -1.76
CA ALA A 61 3.31 24.29 -0.88
C ALA A 61 1.98 23.91 -1.52
N LYS A 62 1.80 24.26 -2.80
CA LYS A 62 0.61 23.90 -3.59
C LYS A 62 0.43 22.38 -3.72
N GLU A 63 1.51 21.63 -3.97
CA GLU A 63 1.46 20.17 -3.99
C GLU A 63 1.03 19.60 -2.63
N LEU A 64 1.55 20.15 -1.53
CA LEU A 64 1.18 19.72 -0.18
C LEU A 64 -0.29 20.04 0.14
N VAL A 65 -0.80 21.21 -0.26
CA VAL A 65 -2.23 21.55 -0.12
C VAL A 65 -3.08 20.54 -0.87
N ASN A 66 -2.77 20.26 -2.14
CA ASN A 66 -3.53 19.29 -2.94
C ASN A 66 -3.54 17.89 -2.31
N ILE A 67 -2.38 17.44 -1.81
CA ILE A 67 -2.28 16.13 -1.16
C ILE A 67 -3.10 16.09 0.14
N ILE A 68 -3.02 17.13 0.98
CA ILE A 68 -3.69 17.11 2.27
C ILE A 68 -5.22 17.27 2.14
N GLN A 69 -5.69 18.02 1.14
CA GLN A 69 -7.11 18.15 0.82
C GLN A 69 -7.73 16.78 0.45
N LEU A 70 -6.98 15.90 -0.22
CA LEU A 70 -7.41 14.54 -0.54
C LEU A 70 -7.82 13.75 0.72
N PHE A 71 -7.12 13.97 1.84
CA PHE A 71 -7.43 13.34 3.12
C PHE A 71 -8.54 14.06 3.90
N SER A 72 -8.79 15.33 3.62
CA SER A 72 -9.87 16.12 4.24
C SER A 72 -11.21 15.87 3.57
N GLU A 73 -11.26 15.91 2.25
CA GLU A 73 -12.50 15.88 1.47
C GLU A 73 -13.04 14.48 1.20
N GLN A 74 -12.16 13.47 1.12
CA GLN A 74 -12.49 12.04 0.90
C GLN A 74 -13.43 11.81 -0.31
N ASN A 75 -13.25 12.59 -1.36
CA ASN A 75 -14.15 12.63 -2.51
C ASN A 75 -13.81 11.61 -3.62
N ASP A 76 -12.80 10.77 -3.43
CA ASP A 76 -12.35 9.81 -4.44
C ASP A 76 -12.59 8.36 -3.97
N ASP A 77 -13.65 7.76 -4.48
CA ASP A 77 -14.02 6.37 -4.19
C ASP A 77 -13.00 5.35 -4.72
N ASN A 78 -12.07 5.78 -5.59
CA ASN A 78 -11.00 4.94 -6.12
C ASN A 78 -9.78 4.88 -5.20
N LEU A 79 -9.77 5.62 -4.08
CA LEU A 79 -8.66 5.67 -3.15
C LEU A 79 -9.00 5.04 -1.79
N VAL A 80 -8.11 4.19 -1.30
CA VAL A 80 -8.10 3.78 0.10
C VAL A 80 -7.15 4.68 0.86
N LEU A 81 -7.70 5.51 1.74
CA LEU A 81 -6.92 6.36 2.63
C LEU A 81 -6.66 5.64 3.95
N TRP A 82 -5.40 5.53 4.34
CA TRP A 82 -5.03 4.87 5.59
C TRP A 82 -3.82 5.53 6.25
N LEU A 83 -3.75 5.34 7.57
CA LEU A 83 -2.71 5.84 8.46
C LEU A 83 -1.77 4.71 8.85
N ASP A 84 -0.47 4.93 8.70
CA ASP A 84 0.59 4.11 9.26
C ASP A 84 1.22 4.85 10.44
N ASN A 85 0.80 4.48 11.65
CA ASN A 85 1.31 5.09 12.87
C ASN A 85 2.61 4.42 13.30
N ARG A 86 3.63 5.23 13.61
CA ARG A 86 4.99 4.81 13.94
C ARG A 86 5.45 5.44 15.25
N PRO A 87 6.43 4.85 15.96
CA PRO A 87 6.95 5.43 17.22
C PRO A 87 7.43 6.88 17.09
N THR A 88 7.97 7.25 15.93
CA THR A 88 8.55 8.59 15.69
C THR A 88 7.66 9.52 14.87
N GLY A 89 6.46 9.09 14.42
CA GLY A 89 5.59 9.90 13.58
C GLY A 89 4.45 9.08 12.99
N PHE A 90 3.81 9.61 11.98
CA PHE A 90 2.81 8.89 11.20
C PHE A 90 2.99 9.18 9.71
N VAL A 91 2.46 8.30 8.87
CA VAL A 91 2.41 8.46 7.43
C VAL A 91 0.98 8.26 6.97
N LEU A 92 0.47 9.20 6.18
CA LEU A 92 -0.79 9.06 5.49
C LEU A 92 -0.54 8.47 4.12
N HIS A 93 -1.33 7.48 3.76
CA HIS A 93 -1.24 6.76 2.49
C HIS A 93 -2.55 6.88 1.74
N ALA A 94 -2.46 7.16 0.45
CA ALA A 94 -3.55 7.07 -0.51
C ALA A 94 -3.22 5.96 -1.50
N THR A 95 -3.97 4.87 -1.46
CA THR A 95 -3.72 3.69 -2.29
C THR A 95 -4.88 3.54 -3.27
N PRO A 96 -4.64 3.65 -4.59
CA PRO A 96 -5.70 3.47 -5.57
C PRO A 96 -6.18 2.01 -5.61
N PHE A 97 -7.48 1.80 -5.74
CA PHE A 97 -8.07 0.49 -6.02
C PHE A 97 -7.73 0.03 -7.43
N GLU A 98 -7.84 0.94 -8.39
CA GLU A 98 -7.52 0.68 -9.77
C GLU A 98 -6.24 1.40 -10.16
N ILE A 99 -5.24 0.64 -10.55
CA ILE A 99 -3.94 1.15 -10.98
C ILE A 99 -3.79 1.15 -12.51
N SER A 100 -4.74 0.54 -13.23
CA SER A 100 -4.67 0.30 -14.67
C SER A 100 -4.36 1.56 -15.47
N GLN A 101 -5.09 2.66 -15.24
CA GLN A 101 -4.87 3.92 -15.98
C GLN A 101 -3.52 4.55 -15.68
N HIS A 102 -3.11 4.60 -14.40
CA HIS A 102 -1.82 5.16 -14.00
C HIS A 102 -0.65 4.34 -14.55
N PHE A 103 -0.80 3.01 -14.52
CA PHE A 103 0.23 2.13 -15.01
C PHE A 103 0.37 2.19 -16.53
N GLN A 104 -0.75 2.30 -17.25
CA GLN A 104 -0.76 2.49 -18.71
C GLN A 104 -0.07 3.81 -19.10
N GLN A 105 -0.42 4.93 -18.46
CA GLN A 105 0.26 6.22 -18.69
C GLN A 105 1.77 6.12 -18.44
N TRP A 106 2.15 5.47 -17.33
CA TRP A 106 3.56 5.28 -17.01
C TRP A 106 4.30 4.41 -18.04
N LEU A 107 3.66 3.41 -18.63
CA LEU A 107 4.22 2.61 -19.72
C LEU A 107 4.39 3.45 -20.99
N GLU A 108 3.42 4.31 -21.32
CA GLU A 108 3.46 5.20 -22.50
C GLU A 108 4.55 6.26 -22.40
N GLU A 109 4.76 6.82 -21.20
CA GLU A 109 5.81 7.80 -20.94
C GLU A 109 7.23 7.21 -21.06
N LYS A 110 7.36 5.90 -20.95
CA LYS A 110 8.65 5.21 -20.98
C LYS A 110 8.72 4.22 -22.15
N PRO A 111 9.10 4.68 -23.33
CA PRO A 111 9.20 3.83 -24.53
C PRO A 111 10.30 2.78 -24.35
N ALA A 112 9.92 1.62 -23.82
CA ALA A 112 10.80 0.48 -23.59
C ALA A 112 10.05 -0.83 -23.88
N ALA A 113 10.78 -1.88 -24.16
CA ALA A 113 10.20 -3.24 -24.16
C ALA A 113 10.05 -3.73 -22.72
N TRP A 114 8.81 -4.01 -22.30
CA TRP A 114 8.50 -4.47 -20.97
C TRP A 114 8.29 -5.98 -20.96
N VAL A 115 8.94 -6.66 -20.03
CA VAL A 115 8.78 -8.10 -19.83
C VAL A 115 8.37 -8.36 -18.39
N PHE A 116 7.19 -8.95 -18.21
CA PHE A 116 6.66 -9.34 -16.91
C PHE A 116 6.80 -10.84 -16.74
N THR A 117 7.44 -11.27 -15.66
CA THR A 117 7.65 -12.70 -15.36
C THR A 117 7.25 -13.00 -13.92
N SER A 118 6.44 -14.03 -13.74
CA SER A 118 6.10 -14.57 -12.42
C SER A 118 5.54 -15.97 -12.56
N ALA A 119 5.60 -16.75 -11.50
CA ALA A 119 4.93 -18.05 -11.42
C ALA A 119 3.40 -17.93 -11.31
N THR A 120 2.87 -16.72 -11.02
CA THR A 120 1.46 -16.49 -10.69
C THR A 120 0.76 -15.43 -11.55
N LEU A 121 1.23 -15.21 -12.78
CA LEU A 121 0.59 -14.25 -13.71
C LEU A 121 -0.73 -14.76 -14.28
N THR A 122 -1.00 -16.05 -14.19
CA THR A 122 -2.21 -16.67 -14.75
C THR A 122 -3.18 -17.10 -13.67
N VAL A 123 -4.47 -16.94 -13.97
CA VAL A 123 -5.58 -17.54 -13.21
C VAL A 123 -6.30 -18.51 -14.15
N ALA A 124 -6.37 -19.79 -13.79
CA ALA A 124 -6.89 -20.86 -14.64
C ALA A 124 -6.24 -20.86 -16.06
N GLY A 125 -4.95 -20.62 -16.16
CA GLY A 125 -4.19 -20.59 -17.39
C GLY A 125 -4.41 -19.36 -18.29
N LYS A 126 -5.11 -18.32 -17.79
CA LYS A 126 -5.40 -17.09 -18.54
C LYS A 126 -4.72 -15.90 -17.92
N PHE A 127 -4.11 -15.03 -18.73
CA PHE A 127 -3.45 -13.79 -18.33
C PHE A 127 -4.40 -12.59 -18.17
N ASN A 128 -5.67 -12.76 -18.52
CA ASN A 128 -6.65 -11.66 -18.58
C ASN A 128 -6.72 -10.86 -17.27
N HIS A 129 -6.72 -11.53 -16.11
CA HIS A 129 -6.79 -10.85 -14.83
C HIS A 129 -5.59 -9.92 -14.61
N PHE A 130 -4.39 -10.40 -14.89
CA PHE A 130 -3.16 -9.61 -14.79
C PHE A 130 -3.19 -8.40 -15.72
N CYS A 131 -3.54 -8.62 -16.99
CA CYS A 131 -3.56 -7.56 -17.99
C CYS A 131 -4.62 -6.50 -17.71
N GLN A 132 -5.83 -6.90 -17.31
CA GLN A 132 -6.89 -5.98 -16.93
C GLN A 132 -6.51 -5.13 -15.73
N HIS A 133 -5.91 -5.75 -14.70
CA HIS A 133 -5.52 -5.04 -13.49
C HIS A 133 -4.42 -4.00 -13.74
N LEU A 134 -3.54 -4.23 -14.72
CA LEU A 134 -2.48 -3.30 -15.10
C LEU A 134 -2.81 -2.43 -16.33
N GLY A 135 -3.98 -2.61 -16.97
CA GLY A 135 -4.34 -1.87 -18.16
C GLY A 135 -3.49 -2.21 -19.40
N ILE A 136 -2.96 -3.45 -19.49
CA ILE A 136 -2.13 -3.89 -20.61
C ILE A 136 -3.04 -4.46 -21.70
N GLU A 137 -3.10 -3.78 -22.85
CA GLU A 137 -4.02 -4.20 -23.94
C GLU A 137 -3.35 -5.12 -24.95
N ASN A 138 -2.10 -4.88 -25.33
CA ASN A 138 -1.43 -5.59 -26.40
C ASN A 138 -0.14 -6.26 -25.88
N ALA A 139 -0.27 -7.46 -25.32
CA ALA A 139 0.85 -8.22 -24.83
C ALA A 139 0.98 -9.58 -25.54
N GLU A 140 2.20 -10.02 -25.77
CA GLU A 140 2.48 -11.40 -26.13
C GLU A 140 2.60 -12.25 -24.86
N TYR A 141 2.03 -13.45 -24.90
CA TYR A 141 1.97 -14.32 -23.73
C TYR A 141 2.79 -15.58 -23.98
N ALA A 142 3.52 -16.02 -22.97
CA ALA A 142 4.15 -17.32 -22.96
C ALA A 142 4.00 -17.95 -21.57
N SER A 143 3.78 -19.25 -21.53
CA SER A 143 3.69 -20.03 -20.30
C SER A 143 4.45 -21.33 -20.49
N TRP A 144 5.21 -21.68 -19.47
CA TRP A 144 5.95 -22.94 -19.42
C TRP A 144 5.51 -23.72 -18.20
N GLU A 145 5.32 -25.00 -18.35
CA GLU A 145 5.03 -25.86 -17.23
C GLU A 145 6.26 -26.04 -16.35
N SER A 146 6.01 -26.35 -15.09
CA SER A 146 7.10 -26.66 -14.16
C SER A 146 7.80 -27.95 -14.59
N PRO A 147 9.15 -28.00 -14.56
CA PRO A 147 9.88 -29.23 -14.78
C PRO A 147 9.73 -30.24 -13.62
N PHE A 148 9.11 -29.83 -12.51
CA PHE A 148 8.93 -30.66 -11.32
C PHE A 148 7.56 -31.37 -11.35
N ASP A 149 7.57 -32.68 -11.14
CA ASP A 149 6.36 -33.47 -10.92
C ASP A 149 5.94 -33.36 -9.44
N TYR A 150 5.21 -32.31 -9.12
CA TYR A 150 4.79 -32.04 -7.76
C TYR A 150 3.94 -33.14 -7.14
N ALA A 151 3.18 -33.86 -7.95
CA ALA A 151 2.37 -34.98 -7.47
C ALA A 151 3.21 -36.12 -6.90
N LYS A 152 4.44 -36.29 -7.39
CA LYS A 152 5.38 -37.29 -6.89
C LYS A 152 6.45 -36.75 -5.94
N GLN A 153 6.77 -35.45 -6.08
CA GLN A 153 7.92 -34.86 -5.40
C GLN A 153 7.53 -34.00 -4.17
N SER A 154 6.25 -33.67 -4.02
CA SER A 154 5.81 -32.87 -2.89
C SER A 154 4.58 -33.45 -2.20
N LEU A 155 4.40 -33.10 -0.94
CA LEU A 155 3.24 -33.44 -0.13
C LEU A 155 2.72 -32.17 0.53
N LEU A 156 1.44 -31.87 0.29
CA LEU A 156 0.74 -30.83 1.06
C LEU A 156 0.26 -31.44 2.37
N TYR A 157 0.84 -30.96 3.48
CA TYR A 157 0.45 -31.38 4.81
C TYR A 157 -0.39 -30.30 5.48
N LEU A 158 -1.62 -30.62 5.85
CA LEU A 158 -2.56 -29.73 6.52
C LEU A 158 -2.82 -30.24 7.94
N PRO A 159 -2.05 -29.78 8.93
CA PRO A 159 -2.25 -30.19 10.32
C PRO A 159 -3.54 -29.62 10.90
N ASN A 160 -4.17 -30.39 11.76
CA ASN A 160 -5.27 -29.87 12.57
C ASN A 160 -4.70 -29.10 13.78
N ILE A 161 -4.87 -27.77 13.76
CA ILE A 161 -4.46 -26.91 14.87
C ILE A 161 -5.69 -26.64 15.73
N PRO A 162 -5.65 -26.95 17.05
CA PRO A 162 -6.84 -26.94 17.92
C PRO A 162 -7.29 -25.55 18.35
N VAL A 163 -6.64 -24.50 17.86
CA VAL A 163 -6.91 -23.10 18.21
C VAL A 163 -6.96 -22.23 16.95
N GLU A 164 -7.75 -21.17 17.01
CA GLU A 164 -7.87 -20.18 15.92
C GLU A 164 -6.58 -19.35 15.77
N PRO A 165 -6.28 -18.83 14.55
CA PRO A 165 -5.09 -18.01 14.29
C PRO A 165 -4.94 -16.76 15.17
N SER A 166 -6.06 -16.22 15.69
CA SER A 166 -6.10 -15.09 16.62
C SER A 166 -5.66 -15.43 18.05
N ASN A 167 -5.57 -16.71 18.37
CA ASN A 167 -5.13 -17.17 19.69
C ASN A 167 -3.63 -16.98 19.87
N ARG A 168 -3.22 -16.49 21.05
CA ARG A 168 -1.79 -16.27 21.37
C ARG A 168 -0.93 -17.54 21.30
N GLN A 169 -1.53 -18.71 21.51
CA GLN A 169 -0.84 -20.01 21.46
C GLN A 169 -0.72 -20.56 20.04
N TYR A 170 -1.40 -19.98 19.04
CA TYR A 170 -1.40 -20.47 17.67
C TYR A 170 0.01 -20.62 17.11
N ASN A 171 0.85 -19.59 17.26
CA ASN A 171 2.22 -19.61 16.76
C ASN A 171 3.07 -20.71 17.41
N GLN A 172 2.80 -21.03 18.68
CA GLN A 172 3.50 -22.12 19.36
C GLN A 172 3.11 -23.47 18.76
N TYR A 173 1.81 -23.73 18.54
CA TYR A 173 1.37 -24.97 17.87
C TYR A 173 1.95 -25.12 16.48
N VAL A 174 1.97 -24.05 15.69
CA VAL A 174 2.58 -24.03 14.36
C VAL A 174 4.07 -24.38 14.44
N ALA A 175 4.80 -23.77 15.37
CA ALA A 175 6.23 -24.01 15.55
C ALA A 175 6.55 -25.44 15.96
N ASP A 176 5.76 -26.03 16.87
CA ASP A 176 5.94 -27.39 17.34
C ASP A 176 5.68 -28.40 16.21
N ILE A 177 4.60 -28.24 15.47
CA ILE A 177 4.28 -29.06 14.29
C ILE A 177 5.35 -28.92 13.22
N ALA A 178 5.74 -27.69 12.90
CA ALA A 178 6.79 -27.42 11.90
C ALA A 178 8.11 -28.11 12.28
N LYS A 179 8.49 -28.05 13.55
CA LYS A 179 9.69 -28.73 14.06
C LYS A 179 9.65 -30.23 13.83
N GLU A 180 8.52 -30.89 14.10
CA GLU A 180 8.37 -32.32 13.84
C GLU A 180 8.47 -32.65 12.35
N VAL A 181 7.81 -31.86 11.50
CA VAL A 181 7.88 -32.04 10.04
C VAL A 181 9.29 -31.81 9.51
N ILE A 182 10.01 -30.80 10.01
CA ILE A 182 11.42 -30.54 9.65
C ILE A 182 12.31 -31.77 9.97
N LEU A 183 12.13 -32.32 11.16
CA LEU A 183 12.92 -33.49 11.60
C LEU A 183 12.63 -34.72 10.74
N HIS A 184 11.37 -34.99 10.42
CA HIS A 184 10.99 -36.14 9.59
C HIS A 184 11.35 -35.95 8.11
N SER A 185 11.27 -34.77 7.57
CA SER A 185 11.58 -34.43 6.18
C SER A 185 13.08 -34.18 5.94
N GLN A 186 13.89 -34.22 7.00
CA GLN A 186 15.32 -33.87 6.95
C GLN A 186 15.56 -32.45 6.39
N GLY A 187 14.72 -31.52 6.76
CA GLY A 187 14.79 -30.12 6.35
C GLY A 187 14.19 -29.80 4.98
N ARG A 188 13.54 -30.74 4.30
CA ARG A 188 12.90 -30.51 2.99
C ARG A 188 11.48 -30.01 3.16
N ILE A 189 11.33 -28.81 3.71
CA ILE A 189 10.03 -28.14 3.85
C ILE A 189 10.11 -26.67 3.43
N PHE A 190 8.95 -26.10 3.04
CA PHE A 190 8.76 -24.69 2.71
C PHE A 190 7.59 -24.14 3.52
#